data_2cd587892c89c750423ce88d8c42d9d1
#
_entry.id   2cd587892c89c750423ce88d8c42d9d1
#
_cell.length_a   1.000
_cell.length_b   1.000
_cell.length_c   1.000
_cell.angle_alpha   90.00
_cell.angle_beta   90.00
_cell.angle_gamma   90.00
#
_symmetry.space_group_name_H-M   'P 1'
#
loop_
_entity.id
_entity.type
_entity.pdbx_description
1 polymer ?
#
loop_
_entity_poly.entity_id
_entity_poly.type
_entity_poly.pdbx_seq_one_letter_code
_entity_poly.pdbx_strand_id
1 'polypeptide(L)'
;MLEKLFKLKESNTTVQTELMAGFTTFITMAYIIFVNPQMMSAAGMDIGASFVGTCIAAALACIVMGCYANWPVGLAPGMGLNAFFTYTVVGEMGYSWEIALGAVFIAGILFWIMSITPIRQWMLESIPMNLRIAMGSGVGLFIGLIGLKNGGIIVPNEATLLSMGDLFKSETILSMLGFLLIAILAVRKVSGAILIGVMFITIASILIGIVEFKGLVSLPPPFMPVFMKLDILGALNLAMISVIMSFLFVNLFDTAGTLLGVANQAKLVDESGNVNNLDKALKADSSSSAVGAFLGCAPVTSYVESSAGVEAGGRTGLTAVTVGFLFLIAIFFSPLASIIPAHATSGALIYVAILMLSGMERLNWSDTSEILPALIIIVMIPLTFSIANGIALGFISYVVLKIASGRIAQISAGAWFLTLIFLSKFIFL
;
A
#
# COMPACT_ATOMS: atom_id res chain seq x y z
N MET A 1 12.20 3.14 -31.80
CA MET A 1 11.59 2.05 -31.01
C MET A 1 10.74 2.60 -29.86
N LEU A 2 11.28 3.48 -29.02
CA LEU A 2 10.54 4.10 -27.90
C LEU A 2 9.28 4.85 -28.33
N GLU A 3 9.33 5.61 -29.43
CA GLU A 3 8.18 6.31 -29.98
C GLU A 3 7.02 5.38 -30.36
N LYS A 4 7.32 4.20 -30.95
CA LYS A 4 6.30 3.21 -31.33
C LYS A 4 5.63 2.56 -30.10
N LEU A 5 6.40 2.40 -29.01
CA LEU A 5 5.91 1.73 -27.80
C LEU A 5 5.15 2.70 -26.89
N PHE A 6 5.68 3.89 -26.68
CA PHE A 6 5.18 4.84 -25.69
C PHE A 6 4.40 6.01 -26.26
N LYS A 7 4.38 6.21 -27.62
CA LYS A 7 3.62 7.28 -28.29
C LYS A 7 3.93 8.68 -27.74
N LEU A 8 5.22 8.98 -27.55
CA LEU A 8 5.69 10.20 -26.89
C LEU A 8 5.18 11.48 -27.58
N LYS A 9 5.16 11.53 -28.92
CA LYS A 9 4.66 12.67 -29.68
C LYS A 9 3.16 12.88 -29.50
N GLU A 10 2.37 11.78 -29.51
CA GLU A 10 0.92 11.84 -29.26
C GLU A 10 0.62 12.38 -27.86
N SER A 11 1.48 12.06 -26.88
CA SER A 11 1.35 12.49 -25.48
C SER A 11 2.04 13.84 -25.19
N ASN A 12 2.52 14.56 -26.21
CA ASN A 12 3.23 15.84 -26.08
C ASN A 12 4.36 15.82 -25.04
N THR A 13 5.19 14.77 -25.05
CA THR A 13 6.30 14.59 -24.11
C THR A 13 7.60 14.20 -24.85
N THR A 14 8.71 14.18 -24.12
CA THR A 14 10.02 13.79 -24.63
C THR A 14 10.63 12.68 -23.79
N VAL A 15 11.58 11.91 -24.34
CA VAL A 15 12.32 10.88 -23.59
C VAL A 15 12.96 11.48 -22.34
N GLN A 16 13.57 12.65 -22.43
CA GLN A 16 14.21 13.31 -21.30
C GLN A 16 13.20 13.64 -20.18
N THR A 17 12.04 14.18 -20.55
CA THR A 17 10.95 14.49 -19.59
C THR A 17 10.46 13.24 -18.89
N GLU A 18 10.22 12.16 -19.63
CA GLU A 18 9.75 10.88 -19.08
C GLU A 18 10.78 10.25 -18.14
N LEU A 19 12.08 10.29 -18.48
CA LEU A 19 13.15 9.80 -17.59
C LEU A 19 13.24 10.63 -16.31
N MET A 20 13.16 11.95 -16.39
CA MET A 20 13.14 12.83 -15.21
C MET A 20 11.89 12.59 -14.35
N ALA A 21 10.73 12.42 -14.96
CA ALA A 21 9.50 12.09 -14.28
C ALA A 21 9.59 10.73 -13.57
N GLY A 22 10.17 9.71 -14.23
CA GLY A 22 10.42 8.41 -13.64
C GLY A 22 11.39 8.47 -12.45
N PHE A 23 12.45 9.24 -12.56
CA PHE A 23 13.37 9.49 -11.45
C PHE A 23 12.68 10.19 -10.28
N THR A 24 11.83 11.18 -10.55
CA THR A 24 11.03 11.88 -9.53
C THR A 24 10.08 10.92 -8.83
N THR A 25 9.33 10.10 -9.58
CA THR A 25 8.45 9.05 -9.03
C THR A 25 9.25 8.08 -8.17
N PHE A 26 10.38 7.58 -8.66
CA PHE A 26 11.21 6.64 -7.92
C PHE A 26 11.65 7.23 -6.57
N ILE A 27 12.19 8.45 -6.54
CA ILE A 27 12.65 9.08 -5.29
C ILE A 27 11.49 9.24 -4.29
N THR A 28 10.27 9.55 -4.75
CA THR A 28 9.12 9.72 -3.86
C THR A 28 8.63 8.42 -3.26
N MET A 29 8.79 7.29 -3.97
CA MET A 29 8.34 5.98 -3.50
C MET A 29 9.47 5.05 -3.03
N ALA A 30 10.75 5.44 -3.18
CA ALA A 30 11.90 4.59 -2.86
C ALA A 30 12.01 4.18 -1.38
N TYR A 31 11.35 4.89 -0.46
CA TYR A 31 11.30 4.51 0.94
C TYR A 31 10.73 3.10 1.17
N ILE A 32 9.91 2.59 0.23
CA ILE A 32 9.32 1.25 0.33
C ILE A 32 10.39 0.14 0.29
N ILE A 33 11.54 0.40 -0.34
CA ILE A 33 12.68 -0.52 -0.41
C ILE A 33 13.19 -0.86 0.99
N PHE A 34 12.96 0.01 1.95
CA PHE A 34 13.38 -0.16 3.35
C PHE A 34 12.21 -0.57 4.25
N VAL A 35 11.06 0.07 4.07
CA VAL A 35 9.88 -0.17 4.92
C VAL A 35 9.31 -1.58 4.71
N ASN A 36 9.19 -2.05 3.45
CA ASN A 36 8.63 -3.38 3.21
C ASN A 36 9.49 -4.51 3.79
N PRO A 37 10.82 -4.57 3.56
CA PRO A 37 11.65 -5.61 4.16
C PRO A 37 11.64 -5.61 5.69
N GLN A 38 11.56 -4.43 6.34
CA GLN A 38 11.43 -4.34 7.78
C GLN A 38 10.11 -4.94 8.27
N MET A 39 9.00 -4.66 7.59
CA MET A 39 7.70 -5.27 7.92
C MET A 39 7.75 -6.79 7.68
N MET A 40 8.27 -7.25 6.54
CA MET A 40 8.38 -8.67 6.24
C MET A 40 9.28 -9.39 7.25
N SER A 41 10.36 -8.75 7.71
CA SER A 41 11.23 -9.29 8.76
C SER A 41 10.52 -9.42 10.10
N ALA A 42 9.62 -8.49 10.45
CA ALA A 42 8.77 -8.62 11.63
C ALA A 42 7.78 -9.79 11.54
N ALA A 43 7.46 -10.26 10.33
CA ALA A 43 6.71 -11.48 10.06
C ALA A 43 7.59 -12.75 10.06
N GLY A 44 8.90 -12.65 10.33
CA GLY A 44 9.84 -13.77 10.36
C GLY A 44 10.51 -14.11 9.02
N MET A 45 10.36 -13.26 8.01
CA MET A 45 11.04 -13.43 6.72
C MET A 45 12.46 -12.88 6.77
N ASP A 46 13.36 -13.43 5.94
CA ASP A 46 14.72 -12.89 5.80
C ASP A 46 14.69 -11.47 5.20
N ILE A 47 15.32 -10.51 5.89
CA ILE A 47 15.29 -9.10 5.51
C ILE A 47 16.00 -8.84 4.17
N GLY A 48 17.13 -9.52 3.91
CA GLY A 48 17.89 -9.36 2.68
C GLY A 48 17.14 -9.94 1.47
N ALA A 49 16.59 -11.14 1.62
CA ALA A 49 15.78 -11.78 0.59
C ALA A 49 14.51 -10.97 0.31
N SER A 50 13.83 -10.45 1.35
CA SER A 50 12.65 -9.58 1.21
C SER A 50 12.97 -8.26 0.53
N PHE A 51 14.16 -7.70 0.77
CA PHE A 51 14.63 -6.50 0.07
C PHE A 51 14.79 -6.76 -1.44
N VAL A 52 15.45 -7.84 -1.81
CA VAL A 52 15.61 -8.22 -3.23
C VAL A 52 14.25 -8.51 -3.85
N GLY A 53 13.39 -9.27 -3.15
CA GLY A 53 12.02 -9.56 -3.58
C GLY A 53 11.21 -8.30 -3.84
N THR A 54 11.28 -7.32 -2.93
CA THR A 54 10.62 -6.02 -3.07
C THR A 54 11.08 -5.28 -4.32
N CYS A 55 12.39 -5.19 -4.54
CA CYS A 55 12.94 -4.50 -5.70
C CYS A 55 12.55 -5.18 -7.02
N ILE A 56 12.62 -6.51 -7.09
CA ILE A 56 12.25 -7.28 -8.28
C ILE A 56 10.74 -7.16 -8.54
N ALA A 57 9.91 -7.31 -7.51
CA ALA A 57 8.45 -7.23 -7.65
C ALA A 57 8.03 -5.83 -8.15
N ALA A 58 8.56 -4.77 -7.56
CA ALA A 58 8.29 -3.41 -7.98
C ALA A 58 8.81 -3.14 -9.40
N ALA A 59 10.00 -3.62 -9.74
CA ALA A 59 10.57 -3.46 -11.09
C ALA A 59 9.70 -4.13 -12.15
N LEU A 60 9.34 -5.39 -11.96
CA LEU A 60 8.49 -6.14 -12.90
C LEU A 60 7.12 -5.48 -13.05
N ALA A 61 6.49 -5.09 -11.93
CA ALA A 61 5.21 -4.42 -11.93
C ALA A 61 5.24 -3.09 -12.71
N CYS A 62 6.24 -2.25 -12.46
CA CYS A 62 6.42 -0.98 -13.17
C CYS A 62 6.70 -1.19 -14.67
N ILE A 63 7.52 -2.17 -15.04
CA ILE A 63 7.81 -2.49 -16.43
C ILE A 63 6.55 -2.98 -17.15
N VAL A 64 5.75 -3.85 -16.51
CA VAL A 64 4.48 -4.34 -17.08
C VAL A 64 3.49 -3.18 -17.20
N MET A 65 3.34 -2.33 -16.19
CA MET A 65 2.48 -1.15 -16.26
C MET A 65 2.88 -0.22 -17.41
N GLY A 66 4.18 0.06 -17.54
CA GLY A 66 4.69 0.94 -18.57
C GLY A 66 4.57 0.37 -19.98
N CYS A 67 4.97 -0.89 -20.18
CA CYS A 67 4.99 -1.50 -21.52
C CYS A 67 3.60 -1.96 -22.01
N TYR A 68 2.73 -2.44 -21.11
CA TYR A 68 1.43 -3.01 -21.47
C TYR A 68 0.30 -1.97 -21.43
N ALA A 69 0.23 -1.17 -20.38
CA ALA A 69 -0.82 -0.16 -20.23
C ALA A 69 -0.41 1.21 -20.78
N ASN A 70 0.88 1.48 -20.93
CA ASN A 70 1.45 2.78 -21.28
C ASN A 70 1.04 3.90 -20.30
N TRP A 71 1.10 3.60 -18.98
CA TRP A 71 0.74 4.51 -17.91
C TRP A 71 1.96 4.98 -17.11
N PRO A 72 2.02 6.28 -16.71
CA PRO A 72 3.12 6.84 -15.92
C PRO A 72 2.95 6.53 -14.41
N VAL A 73 2.68 5.27 -14.05
CA VAL A 73 2.37 4.85 -12.68
C VAL A 73 3.41 3.86 -12.18
N GLY A 74 4.06 4.19 -11.07
CA GLY A 74 4.91 3.27 -10.32
C GLY A 74 4.09 2.33 -9.44
N LEU A 75 4.52 1.07 -9.36
CA LEU A 75 3.92 0.03 -8.52
C LEU A 75 4.97 -0.52 -7.56
N ALA A 76 4.54 -0.81 -6.35
CA ALA A 76 5.36 -1.47 -5.33
C ALA A 76 4.45 -2.13 -4.27
N PRO A 77 5.00 -2.92 -3.31
CA PRO A 77 4.20 -3.49 -2.22
C PRO A 77 3.44 -2.42 -1.45
N GLY A 78 2.11 -2.58 -1.33
CA GLY A 78 1.21 -1.59 -0.70
C GLY A 78 1.37 -1.55 0.81
N MET A 79 1.67 -0.39 1.40
CA MET A 79 2.02 -0.27 2.82
C MET A 79 0.94 -0.77 3.78
N GLY A 80 -0.33 -0.46 3.50
CA GLY A 80 -1.44 -0.93 4.32
C GLY A 80 -1.61 -2.44 4.28
N LEU A 81 -1.43 -3.02 3.11
CA LEU A 81 -1.51 -4.47 2.90
C LEU A 81 -0.30 -5.18 3.52
N ASN A 82 0.89 -4.56 3.49
CA ASN A 82 2.08 -5.07 4.19
C ASN A 82 1.87 -5.11 5.71
N ALA A 83 1.30 -4.03 6.26
CA ALA A 83 0.99 -3.95 7.68
C ALA A 83 -0.06 -5.01 8.09
N PHE A 84 -1.10 -5.20 7.29
CA PHE A 84 -2.10 -6.25 7.50
C PHE A 84 -1.49 -7.66 7.43
N PHE A 85 -0.64 -7.90 6.43
CA PHE A 85 0.11 -9.15 6.28
C PHE A 85 0.90 -9.46 7.56
N THR A 86 1.74 -8.50 7.97
CA THR A 86 2.73 -8.70 9.04
C THR A 86 2.08 -8.74 10.42
N TYR A 87 1.30 -7.74 10.75
CA TYR A 87 0.84 -7.55 12.14
C TYR A 87 -0.46 -8.27 12.42
N THR A 88 -1.37 -8.37 11.43
CA THR A 88 -2.65 -9.07 11.64
C THR A 88 -2.52 -10.55 11.31
N VAL A 89 -2.17 -10.89 10.05
CA VAL A 89 -2.25 -12.29 9.62
C VAL A 89 -1.18 -13.14 10.29
N VAL A 90 0.07 -12.67 10.28
CA VAL A 90 1.18 -13.41 10.89
C VAL A 90 1.24 -13.15 12.41
N GLY A 91 1.19 -11.87 12.83
CA GLY A 91 1.41 -11.51 14.23
C GLY A 91 0.24 -11.86 15.16
N GLU A 92 -0.99 -11.46 14.83
CA GLU A 92 -2.17 -11.64 15.69
C GLU A 92 -2.84 -12.99 15.47
N MET A 93 -3.09 -13.36 14.20
CA MET A 93 -3.76 -14.62 13.86
C MET A 93 -2.82 -15.84 13.96
N GLY A 94 -1.50 -15.65 14.06
CA GLY A 94 -0.49 -16.69 14.25
C GLY A 94 -0.24 -17.60 13.06
N TYR A 95 -0.65 -17.20 11.85
CA TYR A 95 -0.35 -17.95 10.62
C TYR A 95 1.11 -17.75 10.20
N SER A 96 1.69 -18.78 9.57
CA SER A 96 3.01 -18.61 8.98
C SER A 96 2.97 -17.61 7.80
N TRP A 97 4.09 -16.95 7.53
CA TRP A 97 4.18 -16.00 6.43
C TRP A 97 4.00 -16.67 5.06
N GLU A 98 4.30 -17.97 4.94
CA GLU A 98 4.05 -18.77 3.73
C GLU A 98 2.55 -18.89 3.44
N ILE A 99 1.73 -19.14 4.46
CA ILE A 99 0.27 -19.18 4.35
C ILE A 99 -0.27 -17.78 4.01
N ALA A 100 0.26 -16.74 4.65
CA ALA A 100 -0.11 -15.37 4.34
C ALA A 100 0.22 -14.99 2.88
N LEU A 101 1.38 -15.40 2.34
CA LEU A 101 1.71 -15.25 0.91
C LEU A 101 0.75 -16.05 0.01
N GLY A 102 0.35 -17.25 0.43
CA GLY A 102 -0.69 -18.03 -0.25
C GLY A 102 -2.01 -17.26 -0.37
N ALA A 103 -2.44 -16.60 0.71
CA ALA A 103 -3.63 -15.75 0.70
C ALA A 103 -3.48 -14.52 -0.22
N VAL A 104 -2.31 -13.88 -0.22
CA VAL A 104 -1.99 -12.78 -1.15
C VAL A 104 -2.07 -13.25 -2.60
N PHE A 105 -1.52 -14.41 -2.90
CA PHE A 105 -1.57 -14.99 -4.23
C PHE A 105 -3.01 -15.25 -4.68
N ILE A 106 -3.83 -15.90 -3.84
CA ILE A 106 -5.24 -16.17 -4.15
C ILE A 106 -6.00 -14.85 -4.37
N ALA A 107 -5.80 -13.87 -3.48
CA ALA A 107 -6.42 -12.55 -3.63
C ALA A 107 -5.98 -11.84 -4.94
N GLY A 108 -4.70 -11.94 -5.31
CA GLY A 108 -4.16 -11.42 -6.56
C GLY A 108 -4.78 -12.08 -7.80
N ILE A 109 -4.93 -13.41 -7.79
CA ILE A 109 -5.62 -14.15 -8.87
C ILE A 109 -7.09 -13.76 -8.96
N LEU A 110 -7.80 -13.67 -7.83
CA LEU A 110 -9.20 -13.23 -7.82
C LEU A 110 -9.32 -11.79 -8.37
N PHE A 111 -8.41 -10.90 -7.98
CA PHE A 111 -8.39 -9.53 -8.50
C PHE A 111 -8.12 -9.51 -10.01
N TRP A 112 -7.20 -10.34 -10.50
CA TRP A 112 -6.93 -10.46 -11.93
C TRP A 112 -8.14 -10.98 -12.71
N ILE A 113 -8.81 -12.03 -12.21
CA ILE A 113 -10.06 -12.55 -12.81
C ILE A 113 -11.14 -11.45 -12.84
N MET A 114 -11.29 -10.68 -11.76
CA MET A 114 -12.22 -9.57 -11.72
C MET A 114 -11.84 -8.47 -12.72
N SER A 115 -10.56 -8.21 -12.93
CA SER A 115 -10.09 -7.17 -13.87
C SER A 115 -10.32 -7.51 -15.34
N ILE A 116 -10.50 -8.79 -15.68
CA ILE A 116 -10.82 -9.24 -17.04
C ILE A 116 -12.32 -9.47 -17.27
N THR A 117 -13.14 -9.36 -16.22
CA THR A 117 -14.60 -9.59 -16.25
C THR A 117 -15.37 -8.32 -15.89
N PRO A 118 -16.65 -8.20 -16.24
CA PRO A 118 -17.49 -7.07 -15.82
C PRO A 118 -17.79 -7.05 -14.31
N ILE A 119 -17.42 -8.10 -13.57
CA ILE A 119 -17.64 -8.22 -12.11
C ILE A 119 -17.00 -7.04 -11.35
N ARG A 120 -15.85 -6.54 -11.82
CA ARG A 120 -15.16 -5.40 -11.20
C ARG A 120 -16.06 -4.16 -11.15
N GLN A 121 -16.66 -3.77 -12.30
CA GLN A 121 -17.51 -2.59 -12.36
C GLN A 121 -18.72 -2.76 -11.43
N TRP A 122 -19.36 -3.92 -11.49
CA TRP A 122 -20.45 -4.27 -10.59
C TRP A 122 -20.05 -4.14 -9.12
N MET A 123 -18.85 -4.60 -8.72
CA MET A 123 -18.38 -4.51 -7.33
C MET A 123 -18.08 -3.07 -6.93
N LEU A 124 -17.41 -2.29 -7.79
CA LEU A 124 -17.14 -0.88 -7.52
C LEU A 124 -18.43 -0.08 -7.34
N GLU A 125 -19.44 -0.35 -8.14
CA GLU A 125 -20.77 0.28 -8.03
C GLU A 125 -21.57 -0.23 -6.83
N SER A 126 -21.35 -1.47 -6.41
CA SER A 126 -22.07 -2.12 -5.31
C SER A 126 -21.68 -1.63 -3.92
N ILE A 127 -20.50 -1.05 -3.74
CA ILE A 127 -20.04 -0.60 -2.42
C ILE A 127 -20.21 0.90 -2.30
N PRO A 128 -20.93 1.39 -1.25
CA PRO A 128 -21.10 2.83 -1.02
C PRO A 128 -19.78 3.59 -0.96
N MET A 129 -19.77 4.80 -1.51
CA MET A 129 -18.56 5.63 -1.59
C MET A 129 -17.95 5.89 -0.23
N ASN A 130 -18.78 6.14 0.80
CA ASN A 130 -18.32 6.38 2.16
C ASN A 130 -17.54 5.17 2.73
N LEU A 131 -18.00 3.93 2.48
CA LEU A 131 -17.29 2.75 2.95
C LEU A 131 -15.96 2.54 2.21
N ARG A 132 -15.91 2.85 0.91
CA ARG A 132 -14.66 2.77 0.13
C ARG A 132 -13.61 3.75 0.65
N ILE A 133 -14.00 5.00 0.90
CA ILE A 133 -13.13 6.02 1.50
C ILE A 133 -12.69 5.59 2.90
N ALA A 134 -13.61 5.06 3.69
CA ALA A 134 -13.35 4.62 5.05
C ALA A 134 -12.31 3.50 5.12
N MET A 135 -12.34 2.55 4.19
CA MET A 135 -11.32 1.49 4.13
C MET A 135 -9.92 2.07 3.94
N GLY A 136 -9.73 2.97 2.98
CA GLY A 136 -8.43 3.62 2.75
C GLY A 136 -7.97 4.44 3.97
N SER A 137 -8.87 5.24 4.55
CA SER A 137 -8.56 6.08 5.71
C SER A 137 -8.29 5.26 6.97
N GLY A 138 -9.04 4.17 7.20
CA GLY A 138 -8.80 3.26 8.31
C GLY A 138 -7.45 2.54 8.22
N VAL A 139 -7.08 2.11 7.02
CA VAL A 139 -5.74 1.56 6.74
C VAL A 139 -4.66 2.63 6.97
N GLY A 140 -4.90 3.87 6.54
CA GLY A 140 -4.00 4.98 6.83
C GLY A 140 -3.78 5.19 8.32
N LEU A 141 -4.86 5.23 9.10
CA LEU A 141 -4.77 5.37 10.56
C LEU A 141 -4.04 4.19 11.22
N PHE A 142 -4.22 2.98 10.71
CA PHE A 142 -3.50 1.78 11.15
C PHE A 142 -1.99 1.88 10.92
N ILE A 143 -1.58 2.33 9.72
CA ILE A 143 -0.16 2.58 9.42
C ILE A 143 0.42 3.66 10.34
N GLY A 144 -0.34 4.72 10.60
CA GLY A 144 0.04 5.78 11.53
C GLY A 144 0.27 5.26 12.95
N LEU A 145 -0.62 4.40 13.44
CA LEU A 145 -0.48 3.74 14.74
C LEU A 145 0.80 2.89 14.82
N ILE A 146 1.09 2.12 13.76
CA ILE A 146 2.34 1.35 13.66
C ILE A 146 3.55 2.27 13.66
N GLY A 147 3.49 3.37 12.92
CA GLY A 147 4.54 4.39 12.90
C GLY A 147 4.80 4.96 14.29
N LEU A 148 3.77 5.36 15.01
CA LEU A 148 3.86 5.89 16.38
C LEU A 148 4.45 4.86 17.35
N LYS A 149 4.06 3.58 17.21
CA LYS A 149 4.59 2.46 18.02
C LYS A 149 6.06 2.21 17.70
N ASN A 150 6.44 2.12 16.43
CA ASN A 150 7.82 1.87 16.01
C ASN A 150 8.78 3.03 16.40
N GLY A 151 8.23 4.24 16.46
CA GLY A 151 8.95 5.42 16.91
C GLY A 151 9.05 5.56 18.44
N GLY A 152 8.42 4.66 19.21
CA GLY A 152 8.39 4.74 20.66
C GLY A 152 7.59 5.93 21.22
N ILE A 153 6.79 6.60 20.37
CA ILE A 153 5.94 7.73 20.74
C ILE A 153 4.75 7.25 21.56
N ILE A 154 4.19 6.09 21.18
CA ILE A 154 3.17 5.38 21.94
C ILE A 154 3.67 3.99 22.31
N VAL A 155 3.27 3.52 23.48
CA VAL A 155 3.61 2.20 24.03
C VAL A 155 2.37 1.49 24.56
N PRO A 156 2.37 0.15 24.63
CA PRO A 156 1.28 -0.59 25.27
C PRO A 156 1.15 -0.21 26.74
N ASN A 157 -0.09 -0.16 27.24
CA ASN A 157 -0.40 0.11 28.63
C ASN A 157 -1.58 -0.79 29.04
N GLU A 158 -1.43 -1.53 30.14
CA GLU A 158 -2.45 -2.48 30.60
C GLU A 158 -3.79 -1.83 31.00
N ALA A 159 -3.73 -0.60 31.52
CA ALA A 159 -4.93 0.11 31.97
C ALA A 159 -5.68 0.85 30.86
N THR A 160 -4.93 1.45 29.91
CA THR A 160 -5.48 2.35 28.88
C THR A 160 -5.28 1.83 27.45
N LEU A 161 -4.77 0.61 27.29
CA LEU A 161 -4.32 -0.03 26.05
C LEU A 161 -3.08 0.65 25.45
N LEU A 162 -3.07 1.97 25.36
CA LEU A 162 -1.97 2.77 24.85
C LEU A 162 -1.69 3.95 25.79
N SER A 163 -0.42 4.28 25.94
CA SER A 163 0.05 5.47 26.63
C SER A 163 1.19 6.13 25.87
N MET A 164 1.53 7.35 26.26
CA MET A 164 2.71 8.05 25.73
C MET A 164 3.97 7.33 26.21
N GLY A 165 4.89 7.07 25.29
CA GLY A 165 6.21 6.51 25.58
C GLY A 165 7.15 7.53 26.19
N ASP A 166 8.38 7.11 26.42
CA ASP A 166 9.44 8.01 26.90
C ASP A 166 9.94 8.88 25.72
N LEU A 167 9.49 10.13 25.70
CA LEU A 167 9.83 11.08 24.65
C LEU A 167 11.30 11.57 24.69
N PHE A 168 12.02 11.27 25.77
CA PHE A 168 13.43 11.67 25.93
C PHE A 168 14.41 10.58 25.49
N LYS A 169 13.94 9.41 25.10
CA LYS A 169 14.79 8.39 24.48
C LYS A 169 15.32 8.89 23.15
N SER A 170 16.58 8.60 22.86
CA SER A 170 17.24 9.04 21.61
C SER A 170 16.51 8.59 20.37
N GLU A 171 16.03 7.35 20.32
CA GLU A 171 15.26 6.79 19.20
C GLU A 171 13.92 7.53 19.01
N THR A 172 13.24 7.87 20.11
CA THR A 172 11.94 8.58 20.06
C THR A 172 12.14 10.02 19.59
N ILE A 173 13.17 10.71 20.07
CA ILE A 173 13.52 12.06 19.60
C ILE A 173 13.84 12.03 18.11
N LEU A 174 14.67 11.09 17.66
CA LEU A 174 15.02 10.95 16.24
C LEU A 174 13.80 10.66 15.39
N SER A 175 12.87 9.84 15.88
CA SER A 175 11.61 9.53 15.18
C SER A 175 10.74 10.79 15.01
N MET A 176 10.57 11.60 16.05
CA MET A 176 9.83 12.86 15.98
C MET A 176 10.53 13.88 15.06
N LEU A 177 11.84 14.00 15.14
CA LEU A 177 12.61 14.86 14.24
C LEU A 177 12.48 14.40 12.78
N GLY A 178 12.50 13.08 12.54
CA GLY A 178 12.29 12.51 11.21
C GLY A 178 10.94 12.88 10.62
N PHE A 179 9.87 12.72 11.40
CA PHE A 179 8.54 13.14 10.98
C PHE A 179 8.46 14.65 10.67
N LEU A 180 9.00 15.49 11.58
CA LEU A 180 9.00 16.95 11.38
C LEU A 180 9.78 17.35 10.13
N LEU A 181 10.95 16.74 9.91
CA LEU A 181 11.76 17.00 8.72
C LEU A 181 11.00 16.62 7.44
N ILE A 182 10.38 15.44 7.40
CA ILE A 182 9.56 15.00 6.26
C ILE A 182 8.42 16.00 6.03
N ALA A 183 7.71 16.41 7.06
CA ALA A 183 6.60 17.37 6.97
C ALA A 183 7.07 18.73 6.44
N ILE A 184 8.19 19.26 6.94
CA ILE A 184 8.77 20.54 6.47
C ILE A 184 9.15 20.45 4.99
N LEU A 185 9.81 19.37 4.57
CA LEU A 185 10.20 19.17 3.18
C LEU A 185 8.98 19.02 2.27
N ALA A 186 7.95 18.32 2.74
CA ALA A 186 6.71 18.14 2.00
C ALA A 186 5.94 19.45 1.82
N VAL A 187 5.83 20.29 2.87
CA VAL A 187 5.25 21.64 2.78
C VAL A 187 6.03 22.50 1.77
N ARG A 188 7.34 22.34 1.69
CA ARG A 188 8.19 22.99 0.69
C ARG A 188 8.14 22.35 -0.69
N LYS A 189 7.30 21.33 -0.90
CA LYS A 189 7.15 20.59 -2.16
C LYS A 189 8.46 19.96 -2.67
N VAL A 190 9.33 19.54 -1.76
CA VAL A 190 10.58 18.86 -2.11
C VAL A 190 10.26 17.42 -2.50
N SER A 191 10.56 17.06 -3.75
CA SER A 191 10.40 15.68 -4.22
C SER A 191 11.30 14.75 -3.40
N GLY A 192 10.76 13.60 -2.95
CA GLY A 192 11.50 12.64 -2.14
C GLY A 192 11.66 13.03 -0.67
N ALA A 193 10.82 13.93 -0.15
CA ALA A 193 10.83 14.35 1.26
C ALA A 193 10.94 13.17 2.24
N ILE A 194 10.20 12.08 1.99
CA ILE A 194 10.18 10.87 2.82
C ILE A 194 11.57 10.20 2.81
N LEU A 195 12.13 9.96 1.63
CA LEU A 195 13.44 9.32 1.50
C LEU A 195 14.53 10.16 2.17
N ILE A 196 14.52 11.48 1.95
CA ILE A 196 15.49 12.41 2.56
C ILE A 196 15.39 12.35 4.08
N GLY A 197 14.18 12.35 4.64
CA GLY A 197 13.95 12.26 6.08
C GLY A 197 14.47 10.95 6.67
N VAL A 198 14.13 9.82 6.06
CA VAL A 198 14.61 8.49 6.48
C VAL A 198 16.15 8.42 6.45
N MET A 199 16.77 8.87 5.36
CA MET A 199 18.22 8.88 5.22
C MET A 199 18.90 9.80 6.24
N PHE A 200 18.35 11.00 6.46
CA PHE A 200 18.86 11.94 7.44
C PHE A 200 18.88 11.35 8.87
N ILE A 201 17.75 10.74 9.28
CA ILE A 201 17.66 10.10 10.61
C ILE A 201 18.58 8.89 10.71
N THR A 202 18.73 8.11 9.64
CA THR A 202 19.67 7.00 9.61
C THR A 202 21.11 7.48 9.79
N ILE A 203 21.52 8.54 9.09
CA ILE A 203 22.84 9.14 9.25
C ILE A 203 23.03 9.67 10.68
N ALA A 204 22.03 10.37 11.23
CA ALA A 204 22.08 10.84 12.62
C ALA A 204 22.24 9.67 13.60
N SER A 205 21.53 8.56 13.39
CA SER A 205 21.63 7.35 14.22
C SER A 205 23.02 6.71 14.16
N ILE A 206 23.68 6.74 13.01
CA ILE A 206 25.07 6.28 12.85
C ILE A 206 26.02 7.20 13.61
N LEU A 207 25.88 8.53 13.48
CA LEU A 207 26.75 9.50 14.12
C LEU A 207 26.68 9.46 15.66
N ILE A 208 25.50 9.12 16.21
CA ILE A 208 25.27 8.98 17.65
C ILE A 208 25.70 7.58 18.15
N GLY A 209 26.01 6.65 17.24
CA GLY A 209 26.42 5.29 17.57
C GLY A 209 25.31 4.31 17.91
N ILE A 210 24.05 4.62 17.57
CA ILE A 210 22.91 3.72 17.72
C ILE A 210 22.94 2.61 16.66
N VAL A 211 23.46 2.91 15.47
CA VAL A 211 23.51 2.01 14.31
C VAL A 211 24.94 1.93 13.79
N GLU A 212 25.40 0.71 13.51
CA GLU A 212 26.69 0.49 12.87
C GLU A 212 26.60 0.63 11.35
N PHE A 213 27.56 1.36 10.76
CA PHE A 213 27.64 1.50 9.32
C PHE A 213 28.26 0.24 8.67
N LYS A 214 27.51 -0.44 7.80
CA LYS A 214 27.90 -1.70 7.14
C LYS A 214 28.24 -1.55 5.65
N GLY A 215 28.42 -0.31 5.17
CA GLY A 215 28.68 -0.02 3.76
C GLY A 215 27.41 0.41 3.00
N LEU A 216 27.60 0.92 1.79
CA LEU A 216 26.49 1.43 0.94
C LEU A 216 26.09 0.43 -0.16
N VAL A 217 27.06 -0.28 -0.72
CA VAL A 217 26.90 -1.14 -1.88
C VAL A 217 27.44 -2.53 -1.59
N SER A 218 26.70 -3.56 -2.00
CA SER A 218 27.15 -4.96 -1.96
C SER A 218 26.57 -5.74 -3.13
N LEU A 219 27.03 -6.97 -3.31
CA LEU A 219 26.32 -7.93 -4.14
C LEU A 219 24.94 -8.21 -3.53
N PRO A 220 23.92 -8.47 -4.38
CA PRO A 220 22.58 -8.80 -3.91
C PRO A 220 22.62 -9.99 -2.93
N PRO A 221 21.91 -9.93 -1.80
CA PRO A 221 21.76 -11.06 -0.91
C PRO A 221 21.01 -12.21 -1.58
N PRO A 222 21.13 -13.46 -1.05
CA PRO A 222 20.42 -14.61 -1.58
C PRO A 222 18.90 -14.36 -1.59
N PHE A 223 18.26 -14.59 -2.73
CA PHE A 223 16.81 -14.39 -2.90
C PHE A 223 15.98 -15.64 -2.60
N MET A 224 16.58 -16.83 -2.71
CA MET A 224 15.91 -18.13 -2.56
C MET A 224 15.14 -18.35 -1.26
N PRO A 225 15.50 -17.73 -0.10
CA PRO A 225 14.74 -17.91 1.14
C PRO A 225 13.26 -17.52 1.06
N VAL A 226 12.89 -16.57 0.18
CA VAL A 226 11.51 -16.09 0.05
C VAL A 226 10.86 -16.46 -1.29
N PHE A 227 11.68 -16.86 -2.29
CA PHE A 227 11.19 -17.14 -3.63
C PHE A 227 10.35 -18.42 -3.68
N MET A 228 9.12 -18.31 -4.19
CA MET A 228 8.16 -19.41 -4.36
C MET A 228 7.87 -20.20 -3.07
N LYS A 229 7.93 -19.55 -1.90
CA LYS A 229 7.69 -20.18 -0.60
C LYS A 229 6.24 -20.11 -0.13
N LEU A 230 5.32 -19.60 -0.97
CA LEU A 230 3.90 -19.47 -0.64
C LEU A 230 3.24 -20.84 -0.44
N ASP A 231 2.43 -20.96 0.61
CA ASP A 231 1.58 -22.14 0.88
C ASP A 231 0.12 -21.84 0.51
N ILE A 232 -0.25 -22.24 -0.73
CA ILE A 232 -1.61 -22.05 -1.25
C ILE A 232 -2.59 -22.98 -0.54
N LEU A 233 -2.20 -24.21 -0.24
CA LEU A 233 -3.10 -25.19 0.39
C LEU A 233 -3.41 -24.78 1.83
N GLY A 234 -2.41 -24.34 2.58
CA GLY A 234 -2.60 -23.80 3.93
C GLY A 234 -3.49 -22.55 3.96
N ALA A 235 -3.49 -21.76 2.87
CA ALA A 235 -4.38 -20.60 2.74
C ALA A 235 -5.82 -20.95 2.36
N LEU A 236 -6.12 -22.18 1.92
CA LEU A 236 -7.46 -22.63 1.56
C LEU A 236 -8.22 -23.18 2.79
N ASN A 237 -8.38 -22.35 3.82
CA ASN A 237 -9.19 -22.67 5.00
C ASN A 237 -10.24 -21.57 5.26
N LEU A 238 -11.27 -21.91 6.06
CA LEU A 238 -12.39 -20.99 6.31
C LEU A 238 -11.96 -19.68 6.96
N ALA A 239 -10.99 -19.70 7.87
CA ALA A 239 -10.48 -18.50 8.53
C ALA A 239 -9.80 -17.54 7.54
N MET A 240 -9.08 -18.09 6.56
CA MET A 240 -8.37 -17.29 5.57
C MET A 240 -9.28 -16.65 4.51
N ILE A 241 -10.54 -17.10 4.36
CA ILE A 241 -11.48 -16.46 3.41
C ILE A 241 -11.63 -14.96 3.70
N SER A 242 -11.80 -14.60 4.97
CA SER A 242 -11.93 -13.18 5.36
C SER A 242 -10.64 -12.39 5.12
N VAL A 243 -9.48 -13.03 5.27
CA VAL A 243 -8.16 -12.45 5.00
C VAL A 243 -7.98 -12.23 3.50
N ILE A 244 -8.26 -13.25 2.69
CA ILE A 244 -8.21 -13.17 1.22
C ILE A 244 -9.12 -12.06 0.70
N MET A 245 -10.37 -11.99 1.20
CA MET A 245 -11.31 -10.94 0.82
C MET A 245 -10.84 -9.56 1.25
N SER A 246 -10.21 -9.43 2.42
CA SER A 246 -9.64 -8.15 2.87
C SER A 246 -8.48 -7.70 1.98
N PHE A 247 -7.56 -8.58 1.63
CA PHE A 247 -6.52 -8.28 0.65
C PHE A 247 -7.10 -7.85 -0.69
N LEU A 248 -8.09 -8.61 -1.20
CA LEU A 248 -8.74 -8.33 -2.47
C LEU A 248 -9.39 -6.95 -2.49
N PHE A 249 -10.24 -6.64 -1.49
CA PHE A 249 -11.01 -5.39 -1.50
C PHE A 249 -10.16 -4.17 -1.25
N VAL A 250 -9.26 -4.23 -0.26
CA VAL A 250 -8.36 -3.10 0.01
C VAL A 250 -7.51 -2.81 -1.22
N ASN A 251 -6.94 -3.84 -1.84
CA ASN A 251 -6.14 -3.66 -3.06
C ASN A 251 -6.98 -3.10 -4.22
N LEU A 252 -8.18 -3.64 -4.46
CA LEU A 252 -9.09 -3.17 -5.51
C LEU A 252 -9.42 -1.68 -5.36
N PHE A 253 -9.76 -1.21 -4.15
CA PHE A 253 -10.17 0.17 -3.93
C PHE A 253 -8.99 1.13 -3.91
N ASP A 254 -7.86 0.71 -3.34
CA ASP A 254 -6.62 1.47 -3.34
C ASP A 254 -6.13 1.71 -4.77
N THR A 255 -6.03 0.63 -5.56
CA THR A 255 -5.70 0.71 -6.99
C THR A 255 -6.66 1.59 -7.77
N ALA A 256 -7.98 1.37 -7.63
CA ALA A 256 -8.97 2.14 -8.39
C ALA A 256 -8.89 3.64 -8.06
N GLY A 257 -8.75 3.99 -6.79
CA GLY A 257 -8.61 5.38 -6.33
C GLY A 257 -7.33 6.03 -6.86
N THR A 258 -6.21 5.34 -6.74
CA THR A 258 -4.89 5.82 -7.18
C THR A 258 -4.84 5.99 -8.70
N LEU A 259 -5.26 4.97 -9.46
CA LEU A 259 -5.23 5.04 -10.93
C LEU A 259 -6.11 6.17 -11.46
N LEU A 260 -7.34 6.35 -10.93
CA LEU A 260 -8.21 7.44 -11.35
C LEU A 260 -7.63 8.81 -10.97
N GLY A 261 -7.02 8.94 -9.79
CA GLY A 261 -6.34 10.16 -9.35
C GLY A 261 -5.20 10.54 -10.30
N VAL A 262 -4.32 9.59 -10.59
CA VAL A 262 -3.18 9.80 -11.50
C VAL A 262 -3.65 10.03 -12.94
N ALA A 263 -4.68 9.32 -13.42
CA ALA A 263 -5.23 9.51 -14.76
C ALA A 263 -5.69 10.94 -15.01
N ASN A 264 -6.40 11.53 -14.04
CA ASN A 264 -6.85 12.92 -14.12
C ASN A 264 -5.67 13.90 -14.24
N GLN A 265 -4.64 13.72 -13.42
CA GLN A 265 -3.44 14.56 -13.45
C GLN A 265 -2.61 14.36 -14.72
N ALA A 266 -2.49 13.11 -15.18
CA ALA A 266 -1.74 12.76 -16.40
C ALA A 266 -2.46 13.10 -17.71
N LYS A 267 -3.70 13.64 -17.63
CA LYS A 267 -4.57 13.94 -18.78
C LYS A 267 -4.87 12.70 -19.64
N LEU A 268 -5.05 11.55 -18.98
CA LEU A 268 -5.44 10.30 -19.64
C LEU A 268 -6.97 10.15 -19.74
N VAL A 269 -7.73 11.12 -19.25
CA VAL A 269 -9.18 11.19 -19.33
C VAL A 269 -9.57 11.97 -20.57
N ASP A 270 -10.41 11.40 -21.43
CA ASP A 270 -10.93 12.06 -22.64
C ASP A 270 -12.08 13.03 -22.30
N GLU A 271 -12.53 13.82 -23.30
CA GLU A 271 -13.63 14.78 -23.15
C GLU A 271 -14.98 14.12 -22.76
N SER A 272 -15.12 12.81 -23.00
CA SER A 272 -16.30 12.01 -22.64
C SER A 272 -16.22 11.43 -21.23
N GLY A 273 -15.10 11.67 -20.51
CA GLY A 273 -14.85 11.11 -19.18
C GLY A 273 -14.31 9.68 -19.18
N ASN A 274 -13.99 9.10 -20.35
CA ASN A 274 -13.38 7.78 -20.42
C ASN A 274 -11.88 7.85 -20.16
N VAL A 275 -11.37 6.86 -19.45
CA VAL A 275 -9.95 6.77 -19.10
C VAL A 275 -9.22 5.84 -20.05
N ASN A 276 -8.25 6.38 -20.79
CA ASN A 276 -7.49 5.63 -21.78
C ASN A 276 -6.73 4.46 -21.15
N ASN A 277 -6.91 3.25 -21.72
CA ASN A 277 -6.24 2.01 -21.27
C ASN A 277 -6.41 1.64 -19.80
N LEU A 278 -7.46 2.12 -19.11
CA LEU A 278 -7.71 1.80 -17.71
C LEU A 278 -7.79 0.29 -17.48
N ASP A 279 -8.45 -0.46 -18.38
CA ASP A 279 -8.53 -1.92 -18.29
C ASP A 279 -7.17 -2.61 -18.34
N LYS A 280 -6.23 -2.06 -19.13
CA LYS A 280 -4.86 -2.59 -19.17
C LYS A 280 -4.11 -2.25 -17.90
N ALA A 281 -4.27 -1.04 -17.37
CA ALA A 281 -3.62 -0.63 -16.13
C ALA A 281 -4.09 -1.50 -14.95
N LEU A 282 -5.39 -1.78 -14.86
CA LEU A 282 -5.94 -2.66 -13.83
C LEU A 282 -5.50 -4.12 -13.97
N LYS A 283 -5.35 -4.64 -15.19
CA LYS A 283 -4.80 -5.98 -15.43
C LYS A 283 -3.31 -6.04 -15.05
N ALA A 284 -2.54 -4.99 -15.34
CA ALA A 284 -1.14 -4.89 -14.95
C ALA A 284 -0.98 -4.87 -13.43
N ASP A 285 -1.77 -4.05 -12.73
CA ASP A 285 -1.76 -3.95 -11.27
C ASP A 285 -2.15 -5.28 -10.61
N SER A 286 -3.30 -5.84 -10.96
CA SER A 286 -3.80 -7.09 -10.38
C SER A 286 -2.87 -8.29 -10.61
N SER A 287 -2.27 -8.41 -11.81
CA SER A 287 -1.27 -9.45 -12.08
C SER A 287 -0.01 -9.27 -11.26
N SER A 288 0.38 -8.01 -10.99
CA SER A 288 1.56 -7.68 -10.19
C SER A 288 1.42 -8.14 -8.74
N SER A 289 0.21 -8.11 -8.17
CA SER A 289 -0.05 -8.63 -6.82
C SER A 289 0.16 -10.15 -6.74
N ALA A 290 -0.32 -10.90 -7.74
CA ALA A 290 -0.11 -12.35 -7.78
C ALA A 290 1.38 -12.70 -7.99
N VAL A 291 2.07 -12.00 -8.91
CA VAL A 291 3.50 -12.18 -9.15
C VAL A 291 4.32 -11.79 -7.91
N GLY A 292 3.95 -10.71 -7.22
CA GLY A 292 4.60 -10.27 -5.98
C GLY A 292 4.61 -11.36 -4.91
N ALA A 293 3.53 -12.12 -4.76
CA ALA A 293 3.47 -13.23 -3.81
C ALA A 293 4.51 -14.34 -4.09
N PHE A 294 4.76 -14.68 -5.37
CA PHE A 294 5.86 -15.61 -5.73
C PHE A 294 7.24 -15.06 -5.38
N LEU A 295 7.38 -13.74 -5.38
CA LEU A 295 8.61 -13.03 -5.07
C LEU A 295 8.74 -12.73 -3.56
N GLY A 296 7.87 -13.28 -2.71
CA GLY A 296 7.92 -13.09 -1.27
C GLY A 296 7.49 -11.69 -0.83
N CYS A 297 6.58 -11.06 -1.56
CA CYS A 297 6.05 -9.73 -1.25
C CYS A 297 4.56 -9.77 -0.91
N ALA A 298 4.14 -8.90 -0.02
CA ALA A 298 2.74 -8.53 0.15
C ALA A 298 2.17 -7.94 -1.16
N PRO A 299 0.85 -7.73 -1.26
CA PRO A 299 0.24 -7.29 -2.52
C PRO A 299 0.91 -6.05 -3.12
N VAL A 300 1.31 -6.15 -4.38
CA VAL A 300 1.86 -5.03 -5.14
C VAL A 300 0.70 -4.22 -5.71
N THR A 301 0.74 -2.90 -5.56
CA THR A 301 -0.33 -1.98 -5.96
C THR A 301 0.24 -0.68 -6.54
N SER A 302 -0.62 0.08 -7.21
CA SER A 302 -0.30 1.38 -7.78
C SER A 302 -0.06 2.43 -6.68
N TYR A 303 0.95 3.27 -6.84
CA TYR A 303 1.37 4.26 -5.86
C TYR A 303 0.89 5.68 -6.21
N VAL A 304 0.27 6.34 -5.25
CA VAL A 304 -0.21 7.74 -5.39
C VAL A 304 0.96 8.72 -5.58
N GLU A 305 2.14 8.39 -5.10
CA GLU A 305 3.38 9.13 -5.29
C GLU A 305 3.77 9.29 -6.77
N SER A 306 3.19 8.48 -7.66
CA SER A 306 3.30 8.65 -9.11
C SER A 306 2.83 10.01 -9.59
N SER A 307 1.95 10.67 -8.83
CA SER A 307 1.50 12.04 -9.06
C SER A 307 2.68 13.02 -9.15
N ALA A 308 3.74 12.84 -8.36
CA ALA A 308 4.93 13.68 -8.40
C ALA A 308 5.67 13.59 -9.74
N GLY A 309 5.76 12.40 -10.31
CA GLY A 309 6.33 12.23 -11.66
C GLY A 309 5.44 12.80 -12.75
N VAL A 310 4.12 12.68 -12.60
CA VAL A 310 3.16 13.32 -13.52
C VAL A 310 3.25 14.85 -13.45
N GLU A 311 3.42 15.43 -12.28
CA GLU A 311 3.68 16.87 -12.08
C GLU A 311 5.01 17.30 -12.73
N ALA A 312 6.02 16.42 -12.69
CA ALA A 312 7.30 16.64 -13.38
C ALA A 312 7.24 16.46 -14.91
N GLY A 313 6.07 16.14 -15.45
CA GLY A 313 5.81 16.04 -16.89
C GLY A 313 5.65 14.63 -17.45
N GLY A 314 5.65 13.59 -16.63
CA GLY A 314 5.39 12.20 -17.02
C GLY A 314 3.98 12.02 -17.60
N ARG A 315 3.87 11.38 -18.74
CA ARG A 315 2.59 11.17 -19.45
C ARG A 315 2.44 9.77 -20.00
N THR A 316 3.52 9.01 -20.07
CA THR A 316 3.56 7.72 -20.75
C THR A 316 4.16 6.63 -19.87
N GLY A 317 4.05 5.38 -20.33
CA GLY A 317 4.63 4.24 -19.65
C GLY A 317 6.17 4.26 -19.54
N LEU A 318 6.86 5.13 -20.29
CA LEU A 318 8.31 5.26 -20.17
C LEU A 318 8.71 5.75 -18.78
N THR A 319 7.91 6.62 -18.16
CA THR A 319 8.04 7.01 -16.73
C THR A 319 8.06 5.77 -15.82
N ALA A 320 7.06 4.89 -15.95
CA ALA A 320 6.97 3.67 -15.12
C ALA A 320 8.13 2.69 -15.40
N VAL A 321 8.51 2.50 -16.65
CA VAL A 321 9.67 1.66 -17.02
C VAL A 321 10.95 2.21 -16.38
N THR A 322 11.12 3.53 -16.36
CA THR A 322 12.27 4.16 -15.69
C THR A 322 12.29 3.85 -14.19
N VAL A 323 11.14 3.94 -13.51
CA VAL A 323 11.00 3.54 -12.12
C VAL A 323 11.42 2.07 -11.92
N GLY A 324 10.95 1.18 -12.79
CA GLY A 324 11.31 -0.24 -12.74
C GLY A 324 12.82 -0.48 -12.85
N PHE A 325 13.50 0.19 -13.77
CA PHE A 325 14.95 0.10 -13.89
C PHE A 325 15.69 0.63 -12.66
N LEU A 326 15.20 1.70 -12.05
CA LEU A 326 15.80 2.25 -10.82
C LEU A 326 15.63 1.29 -9.63
N PHE A 327 14.51 0.57 -9.55
CA PHE A 327 14.35 -0.51 -8.56
C PHE A 327 15.35 -1.66 -8.77
N LEU A 328 15.67 -2.04 -10.02
CA LEU A 328 16.70 -3.05 -10.30
C LEU A 328 18.09 -2.57 -9.88
N ILE A 329 18.41 -1.29 -10.10
CA ILE A 329 19.67 -0.70 -9.63
C ILE A 329 19.71 -0.65 -8.10
N ALA A 330 18.58 -0.40 -7.45
CA ALA A 330 18.48 -0.33 -6.00
C ALA A 330 18.84 -1.66 -5.30
N ILE A 331 18.79 -2.80 -5.98
CA ILE A 331 19.15 -4.11 -5.41
C ILE A 331 20.59 -4.11 -4.88
N PHE A 332 21.50 -3.38 -5.51
CA PHE A 332 22.90 -3.28 -5.08
C PHE A 332 23.10 -2.45 -3.81
N PHE A 333 22.08 -1.72 -3.37
CA PHE A 333 22.09 -0.92 -2.13
C PHE A 333 21.51 -1.70 -0.93
N SER A 334 21.53 -3.03 -0.99
CA SER A 334 20.99 -3.90 0.06
C SER A 334 21.58 -3.68 1.47
N PRO A 335 22.84 -3.26 1.68
CA PRO A 335 23.32 -2.96 3.03
C PRO A 335 22.49 -1.86 3.73
N LEU A 336 21.98 -0.90 2.97
CA LEU A 336 21.12 0.16 3.52
C LEU A 336 19.86 -0.39 4.19
N ALA A 337 19.27 -1.48 3.64
CA ALA A 337 18.08 -2.09 4.24
C ALA A 337 18.33 -2.61 5.67
N SER A 338 19.54 -3.05 5.96
CA SER A 338 19.93 -3.54 7.29
C SER A 338 20.39 -2.43 8.24
N ILE A 339 20.77 -1.27 7.71
CA ILE A 339 21.30 -0.12 8.45
C ILE A 339 20.15 0.81 8.89
N ILE A 340 19.11 0.96 8.09
CA ILE A 340 17.98 1.86 8.38
C ILE A 340 17.18 1.32 9.57
N PRO A 341 17.16 2.00 10.73
CA PRO A 341 16.48 1.52 11.92
C PRO A 341 14.96 1.82 11.85
N ALA A 342 14.15 1.08 12.63
CA ALA A 342 12.71 1.23 12.66
C ALA A 342 12.25 2.66 13.04
N HIS A 343 12.97 3.33 13.93
CA HIS A 343 12.65 4.71 14.30
C HIS A 343 12.90 5.73 13.17
N ALA A 344 13.79 5.43 12.21
CA ALA A 344 13.97 6.28 11.03
C ALA A 344 12.80 6.15 10.03
N THR A 345 12.22 4.96 9.90
CA THR A 345 11.06 4.72 9.03
C THR A 345 9.72 5.13 9.69
N SER A 346 9.69 5.29 11.00
CA SER A 346 8.50 5.70 11.76
C SER A 346 7.89 7.00 11.25
N GLY A 347 8.72 8.05 11.04
CA GLY A 347 8.27 9.33 10.50
C GLY A 347 7.64 9.21 9.11
N ALA A 348 8.16 8.31 8.27
CA ALA A 348 7.62 8.00 6.95
C ALA A 348 6.21 7.38 7.07
N LEU A 349 6.04 6.39 7.95
CA LEU A 349 4.75 5.73 8.19
C LEU A 349 3.69 6.72 8.68
N ILE A 350 4.05 7.61 9.62
CA ILE A 350 3.13 8.65 10.13
C ILE A 350 2.74 9.62 9.01
N TYR A 351 3.69 10.04 8.18
CA TYR A 351 3.41 10.96 7.09
C TYR A 351 2.50 10.33 6.01
N VAL A 352 2.77 9.08 5.62
CA VAL A 352 1.91 8.34 4.68
C VAL A 352 0.50 8.13 5.24
N ALA A 353 0.37 7.87 6.54
CA ALA A 353 -0.93 7.82 7.21
C ALA A 353 -1.73 9.11 7.00
N ILE A 354 -1.09 10.27 7.15
CA ILE A 354 -1.73 11.58 6.92
C ILE A 354 -2.19 11.71 5.46
N LEU A 355 -1.38 11.28 4.49
CA LEU A 355 -1.77 11.30 3.08
C LEU A 355 -3.00 10.44 2.81
N MET A 356 -3.07 9.24 3.40
CA MET A 356 -4.23 8.36 3.25
C MET A 356 -5.49 8.89 3.95
N LEU A 357 -5.33 9.59 5.07
CA LEU A 357 -6.43 10.24 5.80
C LEU A 357 -7.04 11.42 5.03
N SER A 358 -6.33 12.05 4.11
CA SER A 358 -6.85 13.17 3.31
C SER A 358 -8.10 12.80 2.52
N GLY A 359 -8.29 11.52 2.20
CA GLY A 359 -9.51 11.02 1.56
C GLY A 359 -10.79 11.27 2.36
N MET A 360 -10.70 11.45 3.69
CA MET A 360 -11.85 11.68 4.57
C MET A 360 -12.62 12.97 4.24
N GLU A 361 -12.01 13.96 3.60
CA GLU A 361 -12.67 15.19 3.16
C GLU A 361 -13.84 14.92 2.19
N ARG A 362 -13.80 13.79 1.49
CA ARG A 362 -14.82 13.36 0.51
C ARG A 362 -15.98 12.57 1.14
N LEU A 363 -15.95 12.33 2.46
CA LEU A 363 -17.02 11.63 3.15
C LEU A 363 -18.30 12.46 3.12
N ASN A 364 -19.40 11.81 2.76
CA ASN A 364 -20.71 12.45 2.86
C ASN A 364 -21.26 12.32 4.29
N TRP A 365 -21.21 13.40 5.03
CA TRP A 365 -21.67 13.50 6.42
C TRP A 365 -23.19 13.64 6.56
N SER A 366 -23.93 13.87 5.48
CA SER A 366 -25.37 14.14 5.53
C SER A 366 -26.23 12.89 5.79
N ASP A 367 -25.76 11.69 5.40
CA ASP A 367 -26.48 10.44 5.62
C ASP A 367 -25.88 9.63 6.77
N THR A 368 -26.53 9.68 7.93
CA THR A 368 -26.11 8.97 9.15
C THR A 368 -26.03 7.45 8.94
N SER A 369 -26.86 6.88 8.07
CA SER A 369 -26.83 5.45 7.77
C SER A 369 -25.61 4.98 6.97
N GLU A 370 -24.87 5.92 6.38
CA GLU A 370 -23.62 5.65 5.65
C GLU A 370 -22.38 6.14 6.40
N ILE A 371 -22.47 7.29 7.07
CA ILE A 371 -21.30 7.83 7.77
C ILE A 371 -20.96 7.05 9.03
N LEU A 372 -21.92 6.56 9.80
CA LEU A 372 -21.64 5.76 11.00
C LEU A 372 -20.89 4.47 10.67
N PRO A 373 -21.32 3.64 9.69
CA PRO A 373 -20.53 2.48 9.26
C PRO A 373 -19.12 2.85 8.79
N ALA A 374 -18.99 3.96 8.06
CA ALA A 374 -17.68 4.45 7.61
C ALA A 374 -16.76 4.78 8.79
N LEU A 375 -17.26 5.49 9.81
CA LEU A 375 -16.50 5.80 11.01
C LEU A 375 -16.14 4.53 11.81
N ILE A 376 -17.04 3.54 11.86
CA ILE A 376 -16.73 2.24 12.46
C ILE A 376 -15.55 1.59 11.76
N ILE A 377 -15.51 1.57 10.42
CA ILE A 377 -14.35 1.05 9.67
C ILE A 377 -13.06 1.79 10.08
N ILE A 378 -13.09 3.13 10.01
CA ILE A 378 -11.91 3.97 10.26
C ILE A 378 -11.33 3.72 11.65
N VAL A 379 -12.20 3.62 12.65
CA VAL A 379 -11.79 3.46 14.06
C VAL A 379 -11.43 2.01 14.40
N MET A 380 -12.21 1.05 13.91
CA MET A 380 -12.02 -0.36 14.31
C MET A 380 -10.82 -1.02 13.63
N ILE A 381 -10.40 -0.58 12.45
CA ILE A 381 -9.18 -1.12 11.81
C ILE A 381 -7.97 -0.95 12.74
N PRO A 382 -7.57 0.26 13.18
CA PRO A 382 -6.42 0.42 14.06
C PRO A 382 -6.63 -0.15 15.46
N LEU A 383 -7.84 -0.04 16.05
CA LEU A 383 -8.09 -0.50 17.41
C LEU A 383 -8.12 -2.02 17.55
N THR A 384 -8.52 -2.73 16.50
CA THR A 384 -8.49 -4.20 16.48
C THR A 384 -7.22 -4.76 15.83
N PHE A 385 -6.28 -3.91 15.41
CA PHE A 385 -5.11 -4.29 14.60
C PHE A 385 -5.47 -5.16 13.37
N SER A 386 -6.72 -5.10 12.91
CA SER A 386 -7.24 -5.95 11.85
C SER A 386 -8.08 -5.20 10.83
N ILE A 387 -7.60 -5.13 9.60
CA ILE A 387 -8.36 -4.58 8.47
C ILE A 387 -9.65 -5.39 8.26
N ALA A 388 -9.56 -6.73 8.35
CA ALA A 388 -10.71 -7.61 8.18
C ALA A 388 -11.81 -7.36 9.22
N ASN A 389 -11.45 -7.14 10.50
CA ASN A 389 -12.42 -6.86 11.57
C ASN A 389 -13.10 -5.51 11.35
N GLY A 390 -12.32 -4.47 11.01
CA GLY A 390 -12.87 -3.14 10.77
C GLY A 390 -13.85 -3.12 9.59
N ILE A 391 -13.47 -3.73 8.47
CA ILE A 391 -14.34 -3.85 7.29
C ILE A 391 -15.60 -4.66 7.63
N ALA A 392 -15.45 -5.79 8.31
CA ALA A 392 -16.57 -6.64 8.69
C ALA A 392 -17.60 -5.88 9.54
N LEU A 393 -17.15 -5.21 10.60
CA LEU A 393 -18.03 -4.42 11.48
C LEU A 393 -18.71 -3.26 10.72
N GLY A 394 -17.99 -2.62 9.81
CA GLY A 394 -18.54 -1.57 8.97
C GLY A 394 -19.66 -2.06 8.03
N PHE A 395 -19.44 -3.16 7.31
CA PHE A 395 -20.47 -3.71 6.43
C PHE A 395 -21.69 -4.24 7.20
N ILE A 396 -21.48 -4.92 8.31
CA ILE A 396 -22.58 -5.39 9.17
C ILE A 396 -23.38 -4.19 9.69
N SER A 397 -22.74 -3.15 10.21
CA SER A 397 -23.42 -1.95 10.71
C SER A 397 -24.14 -1.20 9.59
N TYR A 398 -23.56 -1.13 8.37
CA TYR A 398 -24.22 -0.54 7.20
C TYR A 398 -25.53 -1.23 6.87
N VAL A 399 -25.53 -2.56 6.76
CA VAL A 399 -26.71 -3.32 6.43
C VAL A 399 -27.77 -3.17 7.56
N VAL A 400 -27.36 -3.29 8.82
CA VAL A 400 -28.27 -3.12 9.97
C VAL A 400 -28.93 -1.74 9.96
N LEU A 401 -28.13 -0.66 9.76
CA LEU A 401 -28.67 0.71 9.77
C LEU A 401 -29.57 1.00 8.55
N LYS A 402 -29.27 0.46 7.38
CA LYS A 402 -30.14 0.59 6.19
C LYS A 402 -31.46 -0.16 6.40
N ILE A 403 -31.45 -1.34 7.02
CA ILE A 403 -32.67 -2.09 7.40
C ILE A 403 -33.48 -1.28 8.41
N ALA A 404 -32.86 -0.84 9.49
CA ALA A 404 -33.52 -0.08 10.57
C ALA A 404 -34.12 1.24 10.09
N SER A 405 -33.53 1.87 9.07
CA SER A 405 -34.05 3.10 8.44
C SER A 405 -35.09 2.86 7.35
N GLY A 406 -35.52 1.61 7.13
CA GLY A 406 -36.48 1.25 6.08
C GLY A 406 -35.95 1.34 4.65
N ARG A 407 -34.62 1.46 4.47
CA ARG A 407 -33.96 1.66 3.17
C ARG A 407 -33.36 0.38 2.60
N ILE A 408 -33.99 -0.77 2.81
CA ILE A 408 -33.48 -2.09 2.38
C ILE A 408 -33.18 -2.13 0.88
N ALA A 409 -34.02 -1.46 0.05
CA ALA A 409 -33.83 -1.39 -1.39
C ALA A 409 -32.54 -0.67 -1.84
N GLN A 410 -31.89 0.11 -0.97
CA GLN A 410 -30.62 0.76 -1.25
C GLN A 410 -29.40 -0.13 -0.99
N ILE A 411 -29.59 -1.31 -0.36
CA ILE A 411 -28.50 -2.25 -0.12
C ILE A 411 -28.28 -3.05 -1.41
N SER A 412 -27.11 -2.86 -2.01
CA SER A 412 -26.71 -3.59 -3.20
C SER A 412 -26.52 -5.10 -2.92
N ALA A 413 -26.66 -5.93 -3.94
CA ALA A 413 -26.37 -7.36 -3.83
C ALA A 413 -24.92 -7.64 -3.38
N GLY A 414 -23.96 -6.81 -3.82
CA GLY A 414 -22.56 -6.93 -3.37
C GLY A 414 -22.38 -6.60 -1.88
N ALA A 415 -23.05 -5.57 -1.36
CA ALA A 415 -23.01 -5.27 0.07
C ALA A 415 -23.63 -6.40 0.92
N TRP A 416 -24.71 -7.01 0.47
CA TRP A 416 -25.28 -8.21 1.11
C TRP A 416 -24.30 -9.38 1.11
N PHE A 417 -23.70 -9.69 -0.05
CA PHE A 417 -22.75 -10.79 -0.21
C PHE A 417 -21.55 -10.62 0.72
N LEU A 418 -20.97 -9.40 0.79
CA LEU A 418 -19.86 -9.10 1.66
C LEU A 418 -20.22 -9.21 3.15
N THR A 419 -21.38 -8.66 3.52
CA THR A 419 -21.86 -8.75 4.90
C THR A 419 -22.04 -10.20 5.34
N LEU A 420 -22.57 -11.08 4.47
CA LEU A 420 -22.70 -12.50 4.79
C LEU A 420 -21.34 -13.20 4.97
N ILE A 421 -20.36 -12.92 4.09
CA ILE A 421 -19.01 -13.45 4.23
C ILE A 421 -18.37 -13.00 5.55
N PHE A 422 -18.45 -11.71 5.87
CA PHE A 422 -17.87 -11.20 7.10
C PHE A 422 -18.63 -11.62 8.34
N LEU A 423 -19.94 -11.79 8.27
CA LEU A 423 -20.74 -12.32 9.38
C LEU A 423 -20.38 -13.77 9.67
N SER A 424 -20.16 -14.59 8.63
CA SER A 424 -19.74 -15.98 8.81
C SER A 424 -18.41 -16.10 9.57
N LYS A 425 -17.50 -15.14 9.38
CA LYS A 425 -16.26 -15.08 10.17
C LYS A 425 -16.52 -15.02 11.67
N PHE A 426 -17.47 -14.19 12.13
CA PHE A 426 -17.76 -14.04 13.57
C PHE A 426 -18.59 -15.19 14.14
N ILE A 427 -19.25 -15.98 13.29
CA ILE A 427 -20.06 -17.12 13.74
C ILE A 427 -19.23 -18.40 13.84
N PHE A 428 -18.27 -18.59 12.93
CA PHE A 428 -17.53 -19.86 12.78
C PHE A 428 -16.05 -19.76 13.23
N LEU A 429 -15.56 -18.59 13.58
CA LEU A 429 -14.22 -18.31 14.11
C LEU A 429 -14.30 -17.58 15.44
#